data_10ea1eede7c1023bb8c45b412a631a82
#
_entry.id   10ea1eede7c1023bb8c45b412a631a82
#
_cell.length_a   1.000
_cell.length_b   1.000
_cell.length_c   1.000
_cell.angle_alpha   90.00
_cell.angle_beta   90.00
_cell.angle_gamma   90.00
#
_symmetry.space_group_name_H-M   'P 1'
#
loop_
_entity.id
_entity.type
_entity.pdbx_description
1 polymer ?
#
loop_
_entity_poly.entity_id
_entity_poly.type
_entity_poly.pdbx_seq_one_letter_code
_entity_poly.pdbx_strand_id
1 'polypeptide(L)'
;MAAYVIVTHPVKDFDVWKIAFDQFEQLRKEAGELTAVVLRHSDDPNTVSVLNTWTSIDAAKTFITSEEIKKGMGEAGVTAPPTFVFANSD
;
A
#
# COMPACT_ATOMS: atom_id res chain seq x y z
N MET A 1 18.15 -11.08 -2.15
CA MET A 1 16.69 -11.28 -2.25
C MET A 1 15.98 -10.08 -1.64
N ALA A 2 14.96 -9.60 -2.30
CA ALA A 2 14.18 -8.47 -1.82
C ALA A 2 12.77 -8.91 -1.46
N ALA A 3 12.19 -8.25 -0.46
CA ALA A 3 10.81 -8.47 -0.07
C ALA A 3 9.89 -7.54 -0.85
N TYR A 4 8.94 -8.10 -1.56
CA TYR A 4 7.96 -7.38 -2.36
C TYR A 4 6.58 -7.54 -1.79
N VAL A 5 5.81 -6.46 -1.84
CA VAL A 5 4.38 -6.50 -1.48
C VAL A 5 3.60 -5.85 -2.61
N ILE A 6 2.54 -6.49 -3.03
CA ILE A 6 1.58 -5.92 -3.98
C ILE A 6 0.27 -5.79 -3.24
N VAL A 7 -0.22 -4.56 -3.10
CA VAL A 7 -1.48 -4.25 -2.43
C VAL A 7 -2.45 -3.75 -3.49
N THR A 8 -3.61 -4.35 -3.58
CA THR A 8 -4.64 -3.93 -4.54
C THR A 8 -5.94 -3.66 -3.82
N HIS A 9 -6.55 -2.52 -4.09
CA HIS A 9 -7.85 -2.15 -3.53
C HIS A 9 -8.54 -1.09 -4.39
N PRO A 10 -9.88 -1.03 -4.35
CA PRO A 10 -10.61 0.08 -4.95
C PRO A 10 -10.54 1.31 -4.05
N VAL A 11 -10.68 2.48 -4.66
CA VAL A 11 -10.78 3.75 -3.94
C VAL A 11 -11.97 4.54 -4.47
N LYS A 12 -12.52 5.39 -3.61
CA LYS A 12 -13.64 6.24 -4.00
C LYS A 12 -13.19 7.33 -4.97
N ASP A 13 -12.03 7.93 -4.70
CA ASP A 13 -11.46 9.02 -5.49
C ASP A 13 -9.93 8.89 -5.44
N PHE A 14 -9.32 8.65 -6.59
CA PHE A 14 -7.88 8.44 -6.66
C PHE A 14 -7.08 9.63 -6.13
N ASP A 15 -7.45 10.86 -6.51
CA ASP A 15 -6.68 12.03 -6.14
C ASP A 15 -6.68 12.25 -4.63
N VAL A 16 -7.83 12.03 -3.97
CA VAL A 16 -7.94 12.09 -2.51
C VAL A 16 -7.09 11.00 -1.86
N TRP A 17 -7.19 9.77 -2.36
CA TRP A 17 -6.40 8.64 -1.86
C TRP A 17 -4.90 8.92 -2.00
N LYS A 18 -4.46 9.46 -3.15
CA LYS A 18 -3.05 9.70 -3.42
C LYS A 18 -2.45 10.73 -2.46
N ILE A 19 -3.22 11.77 -2.11
CA ILE A 19 -2.80 12.76 -1.12
C ILE A 19 -2.54 12.07 0.23
N ALA A 20 -3.48 11.23 0.67
CA ALA A 20 -3.33 10.49 1.92
C ALA A 20 -2.16 9.52 1.86
N PHE A 21 -2.00 8.82 0.75
CA PHE A 21 -0.87 7.90 0.55
C PHE A 21 0.47 8.63 0.70
N ASP A 22 0.60 9.80 0.07
CA ASP A 22 1.82 10.59 0.16
C ASP A 22 2.09 11.10 1.58
N GLN A 23 1.05 11.43 2.33
CA GLN A 23 1.18 11.85 3.73
C GLN A 23 1.73 10.75 4.63
N PHE A 24 1.51 9.48 4.28
CA PHE A 24 2.03 8.33 5.03
C PHE A 24 3.45 7.91 4.60
N GLU A 25 4.06 8.59 3.63
CA GLU A 25 5.38 8.21 3.12
C GLU A 25 6.43 8.07 4.21
N GLN A 26 6.53 9.07 5.09
CA GLN A 26 7.51 9.03 6.18
C GLN A 26 7.28 7.85 7.10
N LEU A 27 6.02 7.59 7.44
CA LEU A 27 5.66 6.47 8.31
C LEU A 27 6.00 5.13 7.65
N ARG A 28 5.74 4.99 6.34
CA ARG A 28 6.10 3.78 5.61
C ARG A 28 7.61 3.55 5.61
N LYS A 29 8.40 4.60 5.37
CA LYS A 29 9.86 4.51 5.35
C LYS A 29 10.41 4.12 6.72
N GLU A 30 9.87 4.70 7.77
CA GLU A 30 10.29 4.36 9.15
C GLU A 30 9.95 2.90 9.48
N ALA A 31 8.89 2.35 8.90
CA ALA A 31 8.50 0.96 9.12
C ALA A 31 9.31 -0.03 8.29
N GLY A 32 10.05 0.43 7.28
CA GLY A 32 10.92 -0.42 6.48
C GLY A 32 10.64 -0.45 4.99
N GLU A 33 9.76 0.41 4.48
CA GLU A 33 9.53 0.52 3.03
C GLU A 33 10.76 1.12 2.36
N LEU A 34 11.21 0.50 1.28
CA LEU A 34 12.36 0.95 0.50
C LEU A 34 11.92 1.70 -0.75
N THR A 35 10.99 1.14 -1.51
CA THR A 35 10.45 1.76 -2.73
C THR A 35 8.95 1.52 -2.82
N ALA A 36 8.26 2.39 -3.56
CA ALA A 36 6.83 2.22 -3.84
C ALA A 36 6.51 2.74 -5.23
N VAL A 37 5.69 2.00 -5.97
CA VAL A 37 5.16 2.40 -7.26
C VAL A 37 3.65 2.29 -7.19
N VAL A 38 2.95 3.37 -7.50
CA VAL A 38 1.48 3.41 -7.52
C VAL A 38 1.02 3.16 -8.95
N LEU A 39 0.16 2.17 -9.12
CA LEU A 39 -0.37 1.77 -10.42
C LEU A 39 -1.89 1.86 -10.38
N ARG A 40 -2.46 2.51 -11.40
CA ARG A 40 -3.91 2.54 -11.59
C ARG A 40 -4.26 1.51 -12.65
N HIS A 41 -5.31 0.72 -12.41
CA HIS A 41 -5.71 -0.28 -13.40
C HIS A 41 -6.23 0.41 -14.66
N SER A 42 -5.84 -0.12 -15.83
CA SER A 42 -6.21 0.49 -17.11
C SER A 42 -7.71 0.44 -17.37
N ASP A 43 -8.39 -0.59 -16.88
CA ASP A 43 -9.83 -0.78 -17.07
C ASP A 43 -10.66 -0.08 -15.99
N ASP A 44 -10.05 0.25 -14.85
CA ASP A 44 -10.74 0.91 -13.74
C ASP A 44 -9.75 1.79 -13.00
N PRO A 45 -9.69 3.09 -13.33
CA PRO A 45 -8.71 3.99 -12.71
C PRO A 45 -8.94 4.23 -11.20
N ASN A 46 -10.04 3.75 -10.65
CA ASN A 46 -10.28 3.77 -9.20
C ASN A 46 -9.93 2.45 -8.52
N THR A 47 -9.33 1.51 -9.25
CA THR A 47 -8.67 0.34 -8.65
C THR A 47 -7.18 0.57 -8.72
N VAL A 48 -6.53 0.51 -7.54
CA VAL A 48 -5.13 0.88 -7.37
C VAL A 48 -4.33 -0.33 -6.89
N SER A 49 -3.17 -0.53 -7.49
CA SER A 49 -2.18 -1.48 -6.98
C SER A 49 -0.92 -0.71 -6.59
N VAL A 50 -0.41 -0.98 -5.39
CA VAL A 50 0.87 -0.43 -4.95
C VAL A 50 1.88 -1.57 -4.93
N LEU A 51 2.94 -1.43 -5.72
CA LEU A 51 4.06 -2.36 -5.71
C LEU A 51 5.15 -1.75 -4.87
N ASN A 52 5.46 -2.35 -3.72
CA ASN A 52 6.51 -1.83 -2.88
C ASN A 52 7.51 -2.89 -2.43
N THR A 53 8.72 -2.43 -2.12
CA THR A 53 9.76 -3.28 -1.56
C THR A 53 10.03 -2.85 -0.14
N TRP A 54 10.40 -3.82 0.70
CA TRP A 54 10.56 -3.65 2.13
C TRP A 54 11.85 -4.28 2.62
N THR A 55 12.28 -3.90 3.80
CA THR A 55 13.46 -4.50 4.43
C THR A 55 13.24 -5.98 4.75
N SER A 56 11.98 -6.37 5.01
CA SER A 56 11.59 -7.77 5.23
C SER A 56 10.08 -7.92 5.07
N ILE A 57 9.64 -9.15 4.84
CA ILE A 57 8.20 -9.46 4.80
C ILE A 57 7.57 -9.19 6.18
N ASP A 58 8.27 -9.51 7.26
CA ASP A 58 7.76 -9.29 8.62
C ASP A 58 7.52 -7.80 8.90
N ALA A 59 8.43 -6.92 8.45
CA ALA A 59 8.25 -5.48 8.59
C ALA A 59 7.01 -5.00 7.85
N ALA A 60 6.80 -5.49 6.61
CA ALA A 60 5.62 -5.15 5.81
C ALA A 60 4.34 -5.61 6.49
N LYS A 61 4.29 -6.85 6.98
CA LYS A 61 3.11 -7.40 7.66
C LYS A 61 2.77 -6.62 8.92
N THR A 62 3.78 -6.27 9.71
CA THR A 62 3.59 -5.49 10.94
C THR A 62 2.96 -4.13 10.62
N PHE A 63 3.46 -3.46 9.59
CA PHE A 63 2.93 -2.17 9.18
C PHE A 63 1.48 -2.28 8.69
N ILE A 64 1.22 -3.20 7.77
CA ILE A 64 -0.08 -3.36 7.10
C ILE A 64 -1.18 -3.76 8.10
N THR A 65 -0.84 -4.53 9.12
CA THR A 65 -1.81 -5.01 10.12
C THR A 65 -1.99 -4.04 11.29
N SER A 66 -1.28 -2.91 11.31
CA SER A 66 -1.44 -1.92 12.38
C SER A 66 -2.81 -1.24 12.31
N GLU A 67 -3.35 -0.90 13.47
CA GLU A 67 -4.64 -0.21 13.55
C GLU A 67 -4.58 1.16 12.89
N GLU A 68 -3.45 1.85 13.02
CA GLU A 68 -3.24 3.16 12.42
C GLU A 68 -3.39 3.13 10.91
N ILE A 69 -2.83 2.10 10.25
CA ILE A 69 -2.89 1.98 8.80
C ILE A 69 -4.29 1.55 8.35
N LYS A 70 -4.94 0.66 9.07
CA LYS A 70 -6.33 0.28 8.78
C LYS A 70 -7.26 1.49 8.83
N LYS A 71 -7.12 2.30 9.86
CA LYS A 71 -7.88 3.53 10.00
C LYS A 71 -7.56 4.51 8.88
N GLY A 72 -6.28 4.68 8.56
CA GLY A 72 -5.84 5.57 7.50
C GLY A 72 -6.38 5.17 6.14
N MET A 73 -6.44 3.88 5.83
CA MET A 73 -7.02 3.38 4.58
C MET A 73 -8.52 3.72 4.48
N GLY A 74 -9.26 3.55 5.56
CA GLY A 74 -10.67 3.91 5.60
C GLY A 74 -10.88 5.41 5.37
N GLU A 75 -10.09 6.24 6.01
CA GLU A 75 -10.15 7.69 5.87
C GLU A 75 -9.72 8.16 4.47
N ALA A 76 -8.81 7.43 3.83
CA ALA A 76 -8.35 7.73 2.48
C ALA A 76 -9.35 7.32 1.39
N GLY A 77 -10.45 6.66 1.76
CA GLY A 77 -11.49 6.28 0.82
C GLY A 77 -11.31 4.92 0.17
N VAL A 78 -10.59 4.01 0.80
CA VAL A 78 -10.52 2.60 0.36
C VAL A 78 -11.90 1.98 0.62
N THR A 79 -12.55 1.48 -0.44
CA THR A 79 -13.97 1.10 -0.40
C THR A 79 -14.22 -0.40 -0.19
N ALA A 80 -13.17 -1.20 -0.22
CA ALA A 80 -13.26 -2.65 0.03
C ALA A 80 -11.96 -3.13 0.66
N PRO A 81 -11.97 -4.28 1.34
CA PRO A 81 -10.74 -4.82 1.94
C PRO A 81 -9.65 -5.02 0.88
N PRO A 82 -8.41 -4.58 1.16
CA PRO A 82 -7.32 -4.78 0.22
C PRO A 82 -6.92 -6.24 0.09
N THR A 83 -6.40 -6.60 -1.08
CA THR A 83 -5.74 -7.89 -1.29
C THR A 83 -4.23 -7.66 -1.25
N PHE A 84 -3.50 -8.61 -0.68
CA PHE A 84 -2.05 -8.51 -0.53
C PHE A 84 -1.38 -9.72 -1.16
N VAL A 85 -0.28 -9.48 -1.87
CA VAL A 85 0.64 -10.52 -2.29
C VAL A 85 1.99 -10.23 -1.64
N PHE A 86 2.51 -11.19 -0.89
CA PHE A 86 3.83 -11.10 -0.28
C PHE A 86 4.74 -12.08 -1.01
N ALA A 87 5.84 -11.56 -1.56
CA ALA A 87 6.75 -12.38 -2.36
C ALA A 87 8.19 -11.93 -2.16
N ASN A 88 9.11 -12.82 -2.40
CA ASN A 88 10.54 -12.50 -2.36
C ASN A 88 11.12 -12.71 -3.75
N SER A 89 12.03 -11.83 -4.17
CA SER A 89 12.83 -12.09 -5.38
C SER A 89 13.80 -13.22 -5.12
N ASP A 90 14.06 -14.03 -6.12
CA ASP A 90 15.03 -15.14 -6.02
C ASP A 90 16.47 -14.70 -6.23
#